data_ae34f3f68796eba6cd6d5ee3837132ae
#
_entry.id   ae34f3f68796eba6cd6d5ee3837132ae
#
_cell.length_a   1.000
_cell.length_b   1.000
_cell.length_c   1.000
_cell.angle_alpha   90.00
_cell.angle_beta   90.00
_cell.angle_gamma   90.00
#
_symmetry.space_group_name_H-M   'P 1'
#
loop_
_entity.id
_entity.type
_entity.pdbx_description
1 polymer ?
#
loop_
_entity_poly.entity_id
_entity_poly.type
_entity_poly.pdbx_seq_one_letter_code
_entity_poly.pdbx_strand_id
1 'polypeptide(L)'
;MYDKTKFIYVRIDLHKEQHTAVIMDCFNEKLGEITFQNKPSEFGKLVTKSKKYCTDGKQIVFALENSYGYGRALAAWLIERDYLVKDVNPALSYAYRKSVPQYKKNDSYDAQCVARVAINELNNLPDAMPEDMYWTLSQLVNRRTNLKVHHVRLKNQLHEQVCIAYPSYNQFSIRKCQKILDAVKADGDTTRDYQSERDEITVAKLLSEIGDIRRFPMPTS
;
A
#
# COMPACT_ATOMS: atom_id res chain seq x y z
N MET A 1 26.33 19.00 1.62
CA MET A 1 25.44 19.27 2.78
C MET A 1 24.49 20.38 2.39
N TYR A 2 23.19 20.15 2.48
CA TYR A 2 22.20 21.17 2.13
C TYR A 2 22.16 22.28 3.19
N ASP A 3 22.19 23.53 2.74
CA ASP A 3 21.95 24.69 3.62
C ASP A 3 20.41 24.84 3.81
N LYS A 4 19.93 24.56 5.01
CA LYS A 4 18.49 24.54 5.33
C LYS A 4 17.79 25.88 5.06
N THR A 5 18.52 26.99 5.11
CA THR A 5 17.96 28.34 4.91
C THR A 5 17.60 28.61 3.46
N LYS A 6 18.17 27.84 2.52
CA LYS A 6 17.93 27.98 1.09
C LYS A 6 16.69 27.24 0.59
N PHE A 7 15.91 26.64 1.49
CA PHE A 7 14.76 25.86 1.11
C PHE A 7 13.47 26.36 1.76
N ILE A 8 12.38 26.18 1.01
CA ILE A 8 11.02 26.15 1.52
C ILE A 8 10.58 24.68 1.57
N TYR A 9 10.04 24.28 2.69
CA TYR A 9 9.67 22.90 2.98
C TYR A 9 8.17 22.71 2.80
N VAL A 10 7.80 21.81 1.94
CA VAL A 10 6.40 21.47 1.66
C VAL A 10 6.15 20.04 2.08
N ARG A 11 5.48 19.89 3.21
CA ARG A 11 5.03 18.58 3.65
C ARG A 11 3.66 18.28 3.09
N ILE A 12 3.48 17.03 2.65
CA ILE A 12 2.24 16.60 2.05
C ILE A 12 1.69 15.40 2.84
N ASP A 13 0.48 15.58 3.34
CA ASP A 13 -0.33 14.51 3.89
C ASP A 13 -1.13 13.85 2.76
N LEU A 14 -0.90 12.54 2.60
CA LEU A 14 -1.31 11.79 1.42
C LEU A 14 -2.56 10.95 1.69
N HIS A 15 -3.66 11.28 1.03
CA HIS A 15 -4.88 10.51 1.09
C HIS A 15 -5.34 10.04 -0.30
N LYS A 16 -6.25 9.08 -0.33
CA LYS A 16 -6.75 8.48 -1.57
C LYS A 16 -7.34 9.49 -2.54
N GLU A 17 -8.17 10.40 -2.04
CA GLU A 17 -8.97 11.32 -2.86
C GLU A 17 -8.37 12.72 -2.94
N GLN A 18 -7.78 13.19 -1.86
CA GLN A 18 -7.22 14.53 -1.76
C GLN A 18 -5.95 14.54 -0.91
N HIS A 19 -5.07 15.48 -1.18
CA HIS A 19 -3.85 15.70 -0.42
C HIS A 19 -3.92 17.05 0.28
N THR A 20 -3.34 17.14 1.48
CA THR A 20 -3.17 18.41 2.18
C THR A 20 -1.68 18.70 2.34
N ALA A 21 -1.25 19.86 1.87
CA ALA A 21 0.13 20.30 1.94
C ALA A 21 0.27 21.51 2.84
N VAL A 22 1.23 21.45 3.76
CA VAL A 22 1.64 22.56 4.62
C VAL A 22 3.00 23.06 4.16
N ILE A 23 3.10 24.37 3.95
CA ILE A 23 4.31 25.06 3.49
C ILE A 23 4.94 25.73 4.70
N MET A 24 6.22 25.48 4.92
CA MET A 24 6.97 25.94 6.08
C MET A 24 8.34 26.50 5.68
N ASP A 25 8.90 27.35 6.52
CA ASP A 25 10.27 27.81 6.42
C ASP A 25 11.24 26.90 7.20
N CYS A 26 12.53 27.26 7.19
CA CYS A 26 13.58 26.53 7.91
C CYS A 26 13.49 26.68 9.45
N PHE A 27 12.69 27.62 9.97
CA PHE A 27 12.45 27.87 11.40
C PHE A 27 11.21 27.15 11.92
N ASN A 28 10.56 26.34 11.10
CA ASN A 28 9.29 25.67 11.38
C ASN A 28 8.08 26.61 11.48
N GLU A 29 8.15 27.79 10.88
CA GLU A 29 7.01 28.68 10.77
C GLU A 29 6.11 28.27 9.59
N LYS A 30 4.81 28.16 9.84
CA LYS A 30 3.83 27.85 8.81
C LYS A 30 3.59 29.07 7.94
N LEU A 31 3.98 28.99 6.67
CA LEU A 31 3.78 30.05 5.68
C LEU A 31 2.44 29.94 4.97
N GLY A 32 1.94 28.71 4.78
CA GLY A 32 0.68 28.47 4.10
C GLY A 32 0.25 27.03 4.09
N GLU A 33 -0.95 26.81 3.55
CA GLU A 33 -1.55 25.49 3.43
C GLU A 33 -2.40 25.41 2.16
N ILE A 34 -2.47 24.25 1.55
CA ILE A 34 -3.35 23.97 0.40
C ILE A 34 -3.84 22.54 0.45
N THR A 35 -5.14 22.36 0.19
CA THR A 35 -5.75 21.05 -0.07
C THR A 35 -6.10 20.96 -1.56
N PHE A 36 -5.79 19.84 -2.19
CA PHE A 36 -6.02 19.62 -3.62
C PHE A 36 -6.36 18.14 -3.88
N GLN A 37 -7.07 17.87 -4.95
CA GLN A 37 -7.45 16.50 -5.31
C GLN A 37 -6.23 15.70 -5.78
N ASN A 38 -6.23 14.40 -5.52
CA ASN A 38 -5.20 13.47 -6.01
C ASN A 38 -5.39 13.20 -7.51
N LYS A 39 -5.18 14.25 -8.33
CA LYS A 39 -5.28 14.22 -9.79
C LYS A 39 -4.11 15.01 -10.39
N PRO A 40 -3.44 14.51 -11.45
CA PRO A 40 -2.31 15.21 -12.09
C PRO A 40 -2.63 16.65 -12.51
N SER A 41 -3.87 16.94 -12.93
CA SER A 41 -4.32 18.30 -13.27
C SER A 41 -4.31 19.29 -12.11
N GLU A 42 -4.36 18.80 -10.87
CA GLU A 42 -4.40 19.61 -9.65
C GLU A 42 -3.01 19.82 -9.02
N PHE A 43 -2.03 18.97 -9.36
CA PHE A 43 -0.69 19.02 -8.76
C PHE A 43 0.04 20.34 -9.02
N GLY A 44 -0.22 20.97 -10.15
CA GLY A 44 0.33 22.30 -10.47
C GLY A 44 -0.09 23.40 -9.47
N LYS A 45 -1.26 23.27 -8.84
CA LYS A 45 -1.74 24.23 -7.83
C LYS A 45 -0.84 24.25 -6.60
N LEU A 46 -0.35 23.06 -6.17
CA LEU A 46 0.60 22.93 -5.08
C LEU A 46 1.87 23.71 -5.36
N VAL A 47 2.47 23.50 -6.53
CA VAL A 47 3.72 24.19 -6.93
C VAL A 47 3.51 25.69 -7.03
N THR A 48 2.43 26.14 -7.67
CA THR A 48 2.10 27.57 -7.80
C THR A 48 1.92 28.22 -6.43
N LYS A 49 1.26 27.55 -5.49
CA LYS A 49 1.10 28.05 -4.11
C LYS A 49 2.44 28.11 -3.38
N SER A 50 3.28 27.08 -3.50
CA SER A 50 4.57 27.00 -2.83
C SER A 50 5.56 28.03 -3.36
N LYS A 51 5.56 28.29 -4.67
CA LYS A 51 6.41 29.32 -5.31
C LYS A 51 6.17 30.73 -4.79
N LYS A 52 4.97 31.03 -4.28
CA LYS A 52 4.68 32.36 -3.70
C LYS A 52 5.54 32.69 -2.48
N TYR A 53 6.05 31.67 -1.81
CA TYR A 53 6.92 31.83 -0.61
C TYR A 53 8.41 31.66 -0.92
N CYS A 54 8.75 31.35 -2.18
CA CYS A 54 10.14 31.29 -2.63
C CYS A 54 10.66 32.68 -2.97
N THR A 55 11.13 33.39 -1.97
CA THR A 55 11.88 34.65 -2.14
C THR A 55 13.37 34.36 -2.23
N ASP A 56 14.15 35.26 -2.82
CA ASP A 56 15.62 35.26 -2.79
C ASP A 56 16.31 33.99 -3.28
N GLY A 57 15.75 33.34 -4.32
CA GLY A 57 16.36 32.18 -4.95
C GLY A 57 16.23 30.88 -4.14
N LYS A 58 15.35 30.83 -3.13
CA LYS A 58 15.06 29.60 -2.38
C LYS A 58 14.49 28.52 -3.27
N GLN A 59 14.86 27.28 -3.01
CA GLN A 59 14.34 26.09 -3.67
C GLN A 59 13.21 25.46 -2.85
N ILE A 60 12.38 24.67 -3.49
CA ILE A 60 11.30 23.93 -2.82
C ILE A 60 11.73 22.49 -2.60
N VAL A 61 11.57 22.01 -1.38
CA VAL A 61 11.68 20.59 -1.02
C VAL A 61 10.31 20.05 -0.68
N PHE A 62 9.90 19.01 -1.36
CA PHE A 62 8.67 18.28 -1.05
C PHE A 62 9.00 17.07 -0.19
N ALA A 63 8.32 16.93 0.95
CA ALA A 63 8.47 15.82 1.87
C ALA A 63 7.16 15.02 1.92
N LEU A 64 7.21 13.78 1.48
CA LEU A 64 6.08 12.86 1.40
C LEU A 64 6.26 11.72 2.40
N GLU A 65 5.24 11.48 3.22
CA GLU A 65 5.20 10.29 4.06
C GLU A 65 4.60 9.15 3.24
N ASN A 66 5.39 8.11 2.94
CA ASN A 66 5.00 7.01 2.07
C ASN A 66 4.74 7.42 0.59
N SER A 67 5.79 7.89 -0.06
CA SER A 67 5.77 8.27 -1.49
C SER A 67 5.41 7.11 -2.44
N TYR A 68 5.41 5.87 -1.94
CA TYR A 68 5.10 4.66 -2.71
C TYR A 68 3.61 4.25 -2.70
N GLY A 69 2.81 4.88 -1.85
CA GLY A 69 1.37 4.65 -1.75
C GLY A 69 0.55 5.65 -2.58
N TYR A 70 -0.39 6.32 -1.94
CA TYR A 70 -1.24 7.34 -2.59
C TYR A 70 -0.46 8.55 -3.11
N GLY A 71 0.77 8.78 -2.63
CA GLY A 71 1.65 9.84 -3.09
C GLY A 71 2.45 9.54 -4.34
N ARG A 72 2.42 8.30 -4.87
CA ARG A 72 3.29 7.87 -5.97
C ARG A 72 3.14 8.73 -7.23
N ALA A 73 1.91 8.99 -7.66
CA ALA A 73 1.65 9.80 -8.84
C ALA A 73 2.14 11.24 -8.67
N LEU A 74 1.96 11.82 -7.47
CA LEU A 74 2.45 13.16 -7.16
C LEU A 74 3.98 13.18 -7.09
N ALA A 75 4.62 12.19 -6.47
CA ALA A 75 6.07 12.11 -6.39
C ALA A 75 6.70 12.02 -7.78
N ALA A 76 6.20 11.12 -8.65
CA ALA A 76 6.66 11.00 -10.03
C ALA A 76 6.49 12.33 -10.79
N TRP A 77 5.31 12.94 -10.69
CA TRP A 77 5.00 14.21 -11.35
C TRP A 77 5.93 15.37 -10.92
N LEU A 78 6.31 15.41 -9.65
CA LEU A 78 7.24 16.41 -9.11
C LEU A 78 8.67 16.15 -9.59
N ILE A 79 9.13 14.89 -9.55
CA ILE A 79 10.48 14.49 -9.97
C ILE A 79 10.68 14.73 -11.48
N GLU A 80 9.71 14.41 -12.31
CA GLU A 80 9.73 14.72 -13.76
C GLU A 80 9.92 16.22 -14.06
N ARG A 81 9.69 17.08 -13.08
CA ARG A 81 9.84 18.55 -13.18
C ARG A 81 11.00 19.09 -12.37
N ASP A 82 11.96 18.22 -12.08
CA ASP A 82 13.21 18.56 -11.37
C ASP A 82 13.03 19.14 -9.96
N TYR A 83 11.90 18.81 -9.28
CA TYR A 83 11.74 19.18 -7.88
C TYR A 83 12.41 18.16 -6.96
N LEU A 84 13.02 18.67 -5.89
CA LEU A 84 13.57 17.81 -4.84
C LEU A 84 12.43 17.20 -4.01
N VAL A 85 12.31 15.87 -4.07
CA VAL A 85 11.27 15.10 -3.35
C VAL A 85 11.96 14.13 -2.40
N LYS A 86 11.66 14.26 -1.12
CA LYS A 86 12.19 13.39 -0.05
C LYS A 86 11.11 12.43 0.45
N ASP A 87 11.50 11.18 0.66
CA ASP A 87 10.63 10.18 1.29
C ASP A 87 10.86 10.19 2.80
N VAL A 88 9.77 10.37 3.56
CA VAL A 88 9.81 10.41 5.03
C VAL A 88 9.25 9.09 5.55
N ASN A 89 10.10 8.33 6.23
CA ASN A 89 9.66 7.09 6.86
C ASN A 89 8.63 7.39 7.97
N PRO A 90 7.43 6.79 7.95
CA PRO A 90 6.41 6.95 8.98
C PRO A 90 6.91 6.67 10.41
N ALA A 91 7.90 5.78 10.57
CA ALA A 91 8.49 5.50 11.87
C ALA A 91 9.25 6.69 12.46
N LEU A 92 9.90 7.51 11.62
CA LEU A 92 10.60 8.72 12.07
C LEU A 92 9.61 9.80 12.53
N SER A 93 8.56 10.04 11.76
CA SER A 93 7.53 11.00 12.13
C SER A 93 6.78 10.58 13.41
N TYR A 94 6.53 9.29 13.59
CA TYR A 94 5.96 8.74 14.83
C TYR A 94 6.89 8.90 16.03
N ALA A 95 8.19 8.60 15.89
CA ALA A 95 9.18 8.78 16.97
C ALA A 95 9.28 10.26 17.38
N TYR A 96 9.26 11.16 16.39
CA TYR A 96 9.31 12.60 16.63
C TYR A 96 8.05 13.09 17.38
N ARG A 97 6.87 12.60 17.02
CA ARG A 97 5.61 12.88 17.74
C ARG A 97 5.68 12.48 19.21
N LYS A 98 6.27 11.32 19.52
CA LYS A 98 6.42 10.83 20.89
C LYS A 98 7.47 11.58 21.73
N SER A 99 8.43 12.25 21.10
CA SER A 99 9.48 13.00 21.80
C SER A 99 8.98 14.31 22.43
N VAL A 100 7.75 14.75 22.11
CA VAL A 100 7.19 16.00 22.62
C VAL A 100 6.25 15.72 23.79
N PRO A 101 6.52 16.28 25.00
CA PRO A 101 5.78 15.92 26.23
C PRO A 101 4.29 16.28 26.25
N GLN A 102 3.83 17.20 25.41
CA GLN A 102 2.45 17.67 25.34
C GLN A 102 1.76 17.23 24.05
N TYR A 103 1.53 15.92 23.92
CA TYR A 103 0.81 15.39 22.79
C TYR A 103 -0.70 15.61 22.90
N LYS A 104 -1.22 16.65 22.27
CA LYS A 104 -2.63 16.75 21.91
C LYS A 104 -2.78 16.28 20.46
N LYS A 105 -3.46 15.16 20.25
CA LYS A 105 -3.74 14.63 18.92
C LYS A 105 -4.55 15.65 18.12
N ASN A 106 -3.87 16.33 17.19
CA ASN A 106 -4.45 17.29 16.28
C ASN A 106 -3.75 17.13 14.93
N ASP A 107 -4.50 17.01 13.83
CA ASP A 107 -3.98 16.81 12.48
C ASP A 107 -2.98 17.89 12.07
N SER A 108 -3.16 19.12 12.53
CA SER A 108 -2.21 20.23 12.34
C SER A 108 -0.86 19.99 13.04
N TYR A 109 -0.86 19.36 14.22
CA TYR A 109 0.36 19.05 14.95
C TYR A 109 1.09 17.86 14.35
N ASP A 110 0.37 16.84 13.91
CA ASP A 110 0.91 15.69 13.18
C ASP A 110 1.58 16.17 11.89
N ALA A 111 0.98 17.20 11.24
CA ALA A 111 1.54 17.88 10.10
C ALA A 111 2.88 18.57 10.42
N GLN A 112 2.98 19.26 11.52
CA GLN A 112 4.23 19.94 11.91
C GLN A 112 5.36 18.97 12.25
N CYS A 113 5.07 17.81 12.85
CA CYS A 113 6.09 16.83 13.22
C CYS A 113 6.84 16.24 12.01
N VAL A 114 6.14 15.93 10.92
CA VAL A 114 6.80 15.43 9.70
C VAL A 114 7.61 16.54 9.00
N ALA A 115 7.12 17.78 9.02
CA ALA A 115 7.89 18.90 8.49
C ALA A 115 9.19 19.11 9.27
N ARG A 116 9.16 19.00 10.60
CA ARG A 116 10.34 19.08 11.46
C ARG A 116 11.35 17.97 11.16
N VAL A 117 10.90 16.75 10.91
CA VAL A 117 11.79 15.68 10.43
C VAL A 117 12.45 16.07 9.11
N ALA A 118 11.69 16.58 8.15
CA ALA A 118 12.24 17.00 6.86
C ALA A 118 13.26 18.15 7.00
N ILE A 119 13.00 19.12 7.89
CA ILE A 119 13.90 20.25 8.13
C ILE A 119 15.18 19.81 8.87
N ASN A 120 15.04 18.94 9.88
CA ASN A 120 16.17 18.53 10.70
C ASN A 120 17.06 17.49 10.01
N GLU A 121 16.43 16.56 9.28
CA GLU A 121 17.08 15.40 8.69
C GLU A 121 17.22 15.48 7.16
N LEU A 122 17.11 16.65 6.55
CA LEU A 122 17.11 16.84 5.09
C LEU A 122 18.25 16.09 4.38
N ASN A 123 19.45 16.11 4.97
CA ASN A 123 20.62 15.46 4.40
C ASN A 123 20.59 13.92 4.53
N ASN A 124 19.84 13.40 5.49
CA ASN A 124 19.77 11.98 5.82
C ASN A 124 18.52 11.31 5.21
N LEU A 125 17.54 12.12 4.77
CA LEU A 125 16.34 11.58 4.13
C LEU A 125 16.67 11.11 2.71
N PRO A 126 16.21 9.89 2.33
CA PRO A 126 16.35 9.41 0.97
C PRO A 126 15.52 10.24 0.00
N ASP A 127 15.99 10.33 -1.23
CA ASP A 127 15.18 10.85 -2.32
C ASP A 127 14.05 9.85 -2.64
N ALA A 128 12.87 10.39 -2.98
CA ALA A 128 11.77 9.54 -3.38
C ALA A 128 12.06 8.91 -4.75
N MET A 129 11.86 7.60 -4.86
CA MET A 129 12.08 6.82 -6.08
C MET A 129 10.80 6.04 -6.46
N PRO A 130 9.72 6.72 -6.88
CA PRO A 130 8.41 6.09 -7.10
C PRO A 130 8.39 5.04 -8.22
N GLU A 131 9.40 5.00 -9.07
CA GLU A 131 9.55 4.05 -10.19
C GLU A 131 10.71 3.06 -10.00
N ASP A 132 11.16 2.88 -8.76
CA ASP A 132 12.22 1.95 -8.44
C ASP A 132 11.81 0.49 -8.70
N MET A 133 12.76 -0.30 -9.21
CA MET A 133 12.62 -1.74 -9.40
C MET A 133 12.29 -2.46 -8.07
N TYR A 134 12.85 -2.01 -6.96
CA TYR A 134 12.57 -2.57 -5.64
C TYR A 134 11.11 -2.37 -5.20
N TRP A 135 10.50 -1.24 -5.56
CA TRP A 135 9.07 -1.04 -5.33
C TRP A 135 8.24 -2.05 -6.11
N THR A 136 8.55 -2.24 -7.40
CA THR A 136 7.87 -3.23 -8.25
C THR A 136 8.01 -4.63 -7.70
N LEU A 137 9.21 -5.00 -7.28
CA LEU A 137 9.48 -6.30 -6.65
C LEU A 137 8.68 -6.46 -5.35
N SER A 138 8.65 -5.45 -4.50
CA SER A 138 7.85 -5.43 -3.27
C SER A 138 6.37 -5.66 -3.54
N GLN A 139 5.80 -5.02 -4.58
CA GLN A 139 4.39 -5.24 -4.97
C GLN A 139 4.15 -6.69 -5.43
N LEU A 140 5.08 -7.25 -6.20
CA LEU A 140 4.98 -8.65 -6.64
C LEU A 140 5.07 -9.64 -5.47
N VAL A 141 5.98 -9.41 -4.53
CA VAL A 141 6.12 -10.23 -3.31
C VAL A 141 4.86 -10.13 -2.44
N ASN A 142 4.31 -8.95 -2.24
CA ASN A 142 3.06 -8.74 -1.50
C ASN A 142 1.90 -9.46 -2.18
N ARG A 143 1.78 -9.34 -3.51
CA ARG A 143 0.76 -10.07 -4.27
C ARG A 143 0.91 -11.59 -4.12
N ARG A 144 2.12 -12.12 -4.24
CA ARG A 144 2.41 -13.55 -4.02
C ARG A 144 1.99 -14.00 -2.62
N THR A 145 2.31 -13.22 -1.61
CA THR A 145 1.97 -13.53 -0.21
C THR A 145 0.46 -13.56 -0.01
N ASN A 146 -0.26 -12.57 -0.55
CA ASN A 146 -1.72 -12.52 -0.48
C ASN A 146 -2.36 -13.72 -1.19
N LEU A 147 -1.86 -14.08 -2.38
CA LEU A 147 -2.33 -15.27 -3.10
C LEU A 147 -2.09 -16.57 -2.32
N LYS A 148 -0.93 -16.70 -1.64
CA LYS A 148 -0.67 -17.86 -0.77
C LYS A 148 -1.65 -17.95 0.40
N VAL A 149 -1.92 -16.84 1.07
CA VAL A 149 -2.91 -16.78 2.17
C VAL A 149 -4.30 -17.15 1.67
N HIS A 150 -4.69 -16.60 0.52
CA HIS A 150 -5.99 -16.91 -0.09
C HIS A 150 -6.09 -18.38 -0.49
N HIS A 151 -5.05 -18.94 -1.10
CA HIS A 151 -4.98 -20.36 -1.42
C HIS A 151 -5.14 -21.26 -0.19
N VAL A 152 -4.50 -20.93 0.94
CA VAL A 152 -4.66 -21.70 2.18
C VAL A 152 -6.11 -21.62 2.70
N ARG A 153 -6.73 -20.42 2.65
CA ARG A 153 -8.14 -20.26 3.05
C ARG A 153 -9.08 -21.11 2.20
N LEU A 154 -8.93 -21.09 0.88
CA LEU A 154 -9.74 -21.91 -0.03
C LEU A 154 -9.53 -23.41 0.21
N LYS A 155 -8.31 -23.84 0.50
CA LYS A 155 -8.02 -25.23 0.88
C LYS A 155 -8.77 -25.66 2.15
N ASN A 156 -8.79 -24.80 3.16
CA ASN A 156 -9.48 -25.08 4.42
C ASN A 156 -11.00 -25.13 4.20
N GLN A 157 -11.55 -24.19 3.44
CA GLN A 157 -12.96 -24.19 3.06
C GLN A 157 -13.34 -25.47 2.27
N LEU A 158 -12.51 -25.86 1.30
CA LEU A 158 -12.73 -27.09 0.54
C LEU A 158 -12.70 -28.32 1.46
N HIS A 159 -11.73 -28.37 2.37
CA HIS A 159 -11.63 -29.48 3.33
C HIS A 159 -12.89 -29.56 4.20
N GLU A 160 -13.35 -28.44 4.72
CA GLU A 160 -14.57 -28.35 5.53
C GLU A 160 -15.80 -28.82 4.75
N GLN A 161 -16.00 -28.32 3.53
CA GLN A 161 -17.14 -28.69 2.68
C GLN A 161 -17.12 -30.17 2.29
N VAL A 162 -15.94 -30.71 1.98
CA VAL A 162 -15.82 -32.15 1.67
C VAL A 162 -16.08 -33.00 2.90
N CYS A 163 -15.67 -32.61 4.09
CA CYS A 163 -15.99 -33.35 5.32
C CYS A 163 -17.50 -33.33 5.64
N ILE A 164 -18.20 -32.24 5.31
CA ILE A 164 -19.63 -32.12 5.50
C ILE A 164 -20.39 -32.97 4.46
N ALA A 165 -20.01 -32.86 3.19
CA ALA A 165 -20.69 -33.55 2.09
C ALA A 165 -20.39 -35.06 2.03
N TYR A 166 -19.20 -35.47 2.51
CA TYR A 166 -18.70 -36.83 2.48
C TYR A 166 -18.06 -37.24 3.81
N PRO A 167 -18.85 -37.48 4.87
CA PRO A 167 -18.35 -37.80 6.20
C PRO A 167 -17.43 -39.02 6.29
N SER A 168 -17.58 -39.97 5.38
CA SER A 168 -16.72 -41.17 5.29
C SER A 168 -15.28 -40.86 4.87
N TYR A 169 -15.01 -39.68 4.34
CA TYR A 169 -13.71 -39.28 3.87
C TYR A 169 -13.05 -38.29 4.82
N ASN A 170 -12.46 -38.76 5.92
CA ASN A 170 -11.89 -37.94 6.96
C ASN A 170 -10.40 -37.57 6.77
N GLN A 171 -9.76 -37.94 5.65
CA GLN A 171 -8.37 -37.60 5.31
C GLN A 171 -8.21 -37.18 3.86
N PHE A 172 -8.32 -35.86 3.60
CA PHE A 172 -8.25 -35.33 2.23
C PHE A 172 -6.97 -34.55 1.93
N SER A 173 -6.37 -34.84 0.79
CA SER A 173 -5.53 -33.89 0.06
C SER A 173 -6.32 -33.34 -1.13
N ILE A 174 -5.96 -32.15 -1.64
CA ILE A 174 -6.61 -31.55 -2.82
C ILE A 174 -6.63 -32.51 -4.03
N ARG A 175 -5.57 -33.35 -4.18
CA ARG A 175 -5.53 -34.38 -5.22
C ARG A 175 -6.59 -35.48 -5.01
N LYS A 176 -6.88 -35.81 -3.75
CA LYS A 176 -7.95 -36.76 -3.42
C LYS A 176 -9.34 -36.16 -3.63
N CYS A 177 -9.53 -34.87 -3.30
CA CYS A 177 -10.81 -34.19 -3.55
C CYS A 177 -11.21 -34.24 -5.02
N GLN A 178 -10.28 -34.00 -5.95
CA GLN A 178 -10.59 -34.11 -7.39
C GLN A 178 -10.97 -35.53 -7.78
N LYS A 179 -10.21 -36.53 -7.30
CA LYS A 179 -10.52 -37.94 -7.55
C LYS A 179 -11.87 -38.37 -7.00
N ILE A 180 -12.28 -37.84 -5.83
CA ILE A 180 -13.59 -38.11 -5.23
C ILE A 180 -14.69 -37.53 -6.10
N LEU A 181 -14.57 -36.27 -6.54
CA LEU A 181 -15.53 -35.64 -7.44
C LEU A 181 -15.65 -36.40 -8.78
N ASP A 182 -14.53 -36.87 -9.33
CA ASP A 182 -14.49 -37.63 -10.55
C ASP A 182 -15.15 -39.00 -10.36
N ALA A 183 -14.92 -39.67 -9.23
CA ALA A 183 -15.57 -40.94 -8.88
C ALA A 183 -17.07 -40.80 -8.65
N VAL A 184 -17.48 -39.75 -7.91
CA VAL A 184 -18.92 -39.45 -7.69
C VAL A 184 -19.67 -39.21 -9.01
N LYS A 185 -19.01 -38.53 -9.96
CA LYS A 185 -19.60 -38.30 -11.30
C LYS A 185 -19.69 -39.56 -12.13
N ALA A 186 -18.72 -40.51 -11.96
CA ALA A 186 -18.66 -41.75 -12.72
C ALA A 186 -19.60 -42.82 -12.20
N ASP A 187 -19.71 -42.99 -10.88
CA ASP A 187 -20.39 -44.14 -10.24
C ASP A 187 -21.82 -43.81 -9.72
N GLY A 188 -22.29 -42.59 -9.88
CA GLY A 188 -23.58 -42.19 -9.33
C GLY A 188 -23.63 -42.27 -7.79
N ASP A 189 -24.69 -42.81 -7.21
CA ASP A 189 -25.10 -42.58 -5.82
C ASP A 189 -24.40 -43.42 -4.73
N THR A 190 -23.49 -44.32 -5.06
CA THR A 190 -22.99 -45.33 -4.10
C THR A 190 -21.99 -44.80 -3.06
N THR A 191 -21.49 -43.58 -3.22
CA THR A 191 -20.51 -42.94 -2.30
C THR A 191 -21.08 -41.73 -1.55
N ARG A 192 -22.38 -41.46 -1.71
CA ARG A 192 -23.03 -40.27 -1.10
C ARG A 192 -23.60 -40.62 0.26
N ASP A 193 -22.96 -40.20 1.34
CA ASP A 193 -23.53 -40.33 2.68
C ASP A 193 -24.65 -39.28 2.90
N TYR A 194 -24.43 -38.03 2.50
CA TYR A 194 -25.40 -36.93 2.49
C TYR A 194 -24.96 -35.88 1.47
N GLN A 195 -25.63 -35.77 0.36
CA GLN A 195 -25.21 -34.79 -0.64
C GLN A 195 -26.41 -34.04 -1.22
N SER A 196 -26.30 -32.72 -1.23
CA SER A 196 -27.16 -31.86 -2.03
C SER A 196 -26.42 -31.42 -3.29
N GLU A 197 -27.14 -31.20 -4.38
CA GLU A 197 -26.62 -30.61 -5.62
C GLU A 197 -25.84 -29.31 -5.34
N ARG A 198 -26.29 -28.58 -4.31
CA ARG A 198 -25.64 -27.34 -3.83
C ARG A 198 -24.22 -27.58 -3.30
N ASP A 199 -23.96 -28.70 -2.64
CA ASP A 199 -22.65 -29.04 -2.06
C ASP A 199 -21.67 -29.43 -3.16
N GLU A 200 -22.10 -30.11 -4.19
CA GLU A 200 -21.29 -30.42 -5.38
C GLU A 200 -20.84 -29.16 -6.10
N ILE A 201 -21.77 -28.23 -6.34
CA ILE A 201 -21.48 -26.94 -6.98
C ILE A 201 -20.47 -26.18 -6.14
N THR A 202 -20.59 -26.16 -4.82
CA THR A 202 -19.68 -25.45 -3.92
C THR A 202 -18.27 -26.04 -3.97
N VAL A 203 -18.15 -27.38 -3.90
CA VAL A 203 -16.83 -28.04 -3.98
C VAL A 203 -16.18 -27.84 -5.35
N ALA A 204 -16.94 -27.97 -6.44
CA ALA A 204 -16.43 -27.73 -7.79
C ALA A 204 -15.96 -26.30 -7.99
N LYS A 205 -16.68 -25.31 -7.46
CA LYS A 205 -16.30 -23.90 -7.50
C LYS A 205 -14.99 -23.64 -6.75
N LEU A 206 -14.84 -24.16 -5.54
CA LEU A 206 -13.64 -24.02 -4.73
C LEU A 206 -12.40 -24.66 -5.41
N LEU A 207 -12.59 -25.81 -6.05
CA LEU A 207 -11.51 -26.45 -6.83
C LEU A 207 -11.09 -25.61 -8.04
N SER A 208 -12.05 -25.01 -8.74
CA SER A 208 -11.78 -24.10 -9.85
C SER A 208 -10.96 -22.90 -9.38
N GLU A 209 -11.39 -22.22 -8.31
CA GLU A 209 -10.70 -21.06 -7.74
C GLU A 209 -9.25 -21.40 -7.30
N ILE A 210 -9.05 -22.58 -6.70
CA ILE A 210 -7.70 -23.05 -6.33
C ILE A 210 -6.85 -23.32 -7.58
N GLY A 211 -7.45 -23.87 -8.64
CA GLY A 211 -6.79 -24.10 -9.93
C GLY A 211 -6.35 -22.82 -10.61
N ASP A 212 -7.19 -21.79 -10.57
CA ASP A 212 -6.90 -20.48 -11.14
C ASP A 212 -5.75 -19.78 -10.42
N ILE A 213 -5.71 -19.84 -9.09
CA ILE A 213 -4.59 -19.30 -8.31
C ILE A 213 -3.26 -19.99 -8.68
N ARG A 214 -3.28 -21.31 -8.94
CA ARG A 214 -2.08 -22.08 -9.33
C ARG A 214 -1.55 -21.75 -10.72
N ARG A 215 -2.41 -21.30 -11.63
CA ARG A 215 -2.04 -20.91 -13.01
C ARG A 215 -1.28 -19.57 -13.08
N PHE A 216 -1.32 -18.75 -12.03
CA PHE A 216 -0.48 -17.55 -12.00
C PHE A 216 0.98 -17.97 -11.91
N PRO A 217 1.82 -17.56 -12.89
CA PRO A 217 3.23 -17.91 -12.88
C PRO A 217 3.87 -17.33 -11.63
N MET A 218 4.37 -18.23 -10.79
CA MET A 218 5.23 -17.82 -9.69
C MET A 218 6.58 -17.47 -10.29
N PRO A 219 7.17 -16.29 -9.99
CA PRO A 219 8.55 -16.05 -10.37
C PRO A 219 9.40 -17.18 -9.77
N THR A 220 10.06 -17.92 -10.65
CA THR A 220 11.06 -18.89 -10.26
C THR A 220 12.19 -18.13 -9.57
N SER A 221 12.48 -18.52 -8.36
CA SER A 221 13.63 -18.03 -7.57
C SER A 221 14.95 -18.39 -8.24
#